data_e68e91fd1c5f826843fe074610e0b19e
#
_entry.id   e68e91fd1c5f826843fe074610e0b19e
#
_cell.length_a   1.000
_cell.length_b   1.000
_cell.length_c   1.000
_cell.angle_alpha   90.00
_cell.angle_beta   90.00
_cell.angle_gamma   90.00
#
_symmetry.space_group_name_H-M   'P 1'
#
loop_
_entity.id
_entity.type
_entity.pdbx_description
1 polymer ?
#
loop_
_entity_poly.entity_id
_entity_poly.type
_entity_poly.pdbx_seq_one_letter_code
_entity_poly.pdbx_strand_id
1 'polypeptide(L)'
;MPYETYTPLFHEICTKVNNAKDKPAKIKVLRQYRTSALEMFFKSALCPEVEWLLPEGDVPFIPNDAPEGTEHTLLSASMNKVHNYVKLNRDKLNLEPVVGNPDLNRMKREMMFIQLLEGLHEKEALLLIDAKNGAINKKYKGLNATTVCEAFGWNENFEPLNAAQKGGGGGDWRGA
;
A
#
# COMPACT_ATOMS: atom_id res chain seq x y z
N MET A 1 -17.71 -13.85 24.36
CA MET A 1 -18.32 -13.73 23.18
C MET A 1 -17.38 -13.52 22.06
N PRO A 2 -17.39 -14.42 21.28
CA PRO A 2 -16.57 -14.23 20.14
C PRO A 2 -17.25 -13.28 19.23
N TYR A 3 -16.82 -12.14 19.33
CA TYR A 3 -17.22 -11.21 18.34
C TYR A 3 -16.31 -11.42 17.19
N GLU A 4 -16.87 -11.65 16.08
CA GLU A 4 -16.10 -11.48 14.89
C GLU A 4 -15.65 -10.04 14.86
N THR A 5 -14.38 -9.84 15.09
CA THR A 5 -13.82 -8.53 15.00
C THR A 5 -13.84 -8.15 13.54
N TYR A 6 -14.64 -7.18 13.19
CA TYR A 6 -14.66 -6.68 11.83
C TYR A 6 -13.29 -6.11 11.48
N THR A 7 -12.71 -6.59 10.39
CA THR A 7 -11.45 -6.06 9.89
C THR A 7 -11.75 -5.01 8.83
N PRO A 8 -11.46 -3.74 9.10
CA PRO A 8 -11.77 -2.69 8.13
C PRO A 8 -11.00 -2.88 6.83
N LEU A 9 -11.61 -2.48 5.74
CA LEU A 9 -10.95 -2.43 4.46
C LEU A 9 -9.95 -1.27 4.45
N PHE A 10 -8.98 -1.32 3.54
CA PHE A 10 -7.94 -0.29 3.52
C PHE A 10 -8.50 1.11 3.33
N HIS A 11 -9.55 1.29 2.49
CA HIS A 11 -10.16 2.60 2.33
C HIS A 11 -10.78 3.11 3.63
N GLU A 12 -11.31 2.20 4.44
CA GLU A 12 -11.88 2.56 5.72
C GLU A 12 -10.81 3.00 6.71
N ILE A 13 -9.66 2.31 6.69
CA ILE A 13 -8.52 2.68 7.52
C ILE A 13 -8.02 4.08 7.14
N CYS A 14 -7.89 4.34 5.84
CA CYS A 14 -7.48 5.66 5.35
C CYS A 14 -8.45 6.75 5.78
N THR A 15 -9.76 6.46 5.74
CA THR A 15 -10.78 7.40 6.18
C THR A 15 -10.65 7.67 7.68
N LYS A 16 -10.38 6.64 8.48
CA LYS A 16 -10.17 6.83 9.92
C LYS A 16 -8.97 7.71 10.21
N VAL A 17 -7.89 7.54 9.45
CA VAL A 17 -6.72 8.42 9.59
C VAL A 17 -7.07 9.85 9.22
N ASN A 18 -7.78 10.03 8.10
CA ASN A 18 -8.20 11.36 7.65
C ASN A 18 -9.02 12.07 8.72
N ASN A 19 -9.90 11.35 9.40
CA ASN A 19 -10.82 11.92 10.37
C ASN A 19 -10.24 12.04 11.77
N ALA A 20 -9.06 11.49 12.03
CA ALA A 20 -8.41 11.62 13.33
C ALA A 20 -8.00 13.07 13.55
N LYS A 21 -8.11 13.52 14.79
CA LYS A 21 -8.03 14.95 15.10
C LYS A 21 -6.63 15.55 14.97
N ASP A 22 -5.60 14.76 15.19
CA ASP A 22 -4.22 15.25 15.16
C ASP A 22 -3.27 14.14 14.77
N LYS A 23 -2.00 14.48 14.63
CA LYS A 23 -0.98 13.53 14.20
C LYS A 23 -0.84 12.33 15.14
N PRO A 24 -0.77 12.50 16.47
CA PRO A 24 -0.72 11.34 17.36
C PRO A 24 -1.91 10.39 17.20
N ALA A 25 -3.10 10.93 17.01
CA ALA A 25 -4.30 10.11 16.80
C ALA A 25 -4.22 9.34 15.48
N LYS A 26 -3.69 9.97 14.44
CA LYS A 26 -3.51 9.31 13.14
C LYS A 26 -2.50 8.16 13.23
N ILE A 27 -1.41 8.39 13.95
CA ILE A 27 -0.40 7.35 14.18
C ILE A 27 -1.00 6.18 14.96
N LYS A 28 -1.83 6.48 15.93
CA LYS A 28 -2.50 5.44 16.71
C LYS A 28 -3.38 4.57 15.83
N VAL A 29 -4.14 5.17 14.92
CA VAL A 29 -4.97 4.41 13.98
C VAL A 29 -4.12 3.50 13.11
N LEU A 30 -3.04 4.02 12.56
CA LEU A 30 -2.15 3.24 11.71
C LEU A 30 -1.54 2.06 12.47
N ARG A 31 -1.11 2.27 13.70
CA ARG A 31 -0.56 1.20 14.52
C ARG A 31 -1.60 0.16 14.90
N GLN A 32 -2.83 0.59 15.13
CA GLN A 32 -3.91 -0.31 15.51
C GLN A 32 -4.22 -1.31 14.41
N TYR A 33 -4.19 -0.88 13.17
CA TYR A 33 -4.55 -1.71 12.03
C TYR A 33 -3.34 -2.20 11.23
N ARG A 34 -2.16 -2.09 11.81
CA ARG A 34 -0.93 -2.47 11.14
C ARG A 34 -0.91 -3.95 10.79
N THR A 35 -0.67 -4.23 9.52
CA THR A 35 -0.45 -5.58 8.99
C THR A 35 0.63 -5.50 7.94
N SER A 36 1.22 -6.63 7.58
CA SER A 36 2.22 -6.64 6.50
C SER A 36 1.64 -6.10 5.20
N ALA A 37 0.39 -6.43 4.92
CA ALA A 37 -0.26 -5.96 3.70
C ALA A 37 -0.45 -4.44 3.73
N LEU A 38 -0.84 -3.87 4.86
CA LEU A 38 -1.01 -2.43 4.98
C LEU A 38 0.33 -1.71 4.85
N GLU A 39 1.38 -2.25 5.46
CA GLU A 39 2.73 -1.71 5.31
C GLU A 39 3.16 -1.69 3.86
N MET A 40 2.94 -2.78 3.15
CA MET A 40 3.28 -2.88 1.74
C MET A 40 2.47 -1.89 0.90
N PHE A 41 1.20 -1.73 1.22
CA PHE A 41 0.35 -0.76 0.52
C PHE A 41 0.89 0.66 0.66
N PHE A 42 1.17 1.09 1.88
CA PHE A 42 1.68 2.44 2.09
C PHE A 42 3.08 2.63 1.53
N LYS A 43 3.91 1.60 1.58
CA LYS A 43 5.22 1.68 0.96
C LYS A 43 5.08 1.87 -0.54
N SER A 44 4.23 1.11 -1.20
CA SER A 44 4.04 1.26 -2.63
C SER A 44 3.39 2.59 -3.01
N ALA A 45 2.57 3.14 -2.12
CA ALA A 45 1.85 4.39 -2.38
C ALA A 45 2.69 5.64 -2.11
N LEU A 46 3.58 5.60 -1.13
CA LEU A 46 4.22 6.80 -0.60
C LEU A 46 5.74 6.79 -0.72
N CYS A 47 6.38 5.65 -0.86
CA CYS A 47 7.83 5.58 -0.92
C CYS A 47 8.34 6.18 -2.23
N PRO A 48 9.24 7.17 -2.16
CA PRO A 48 9.74 7.80 -3.40
C PRO A 48 10.60 6.89 -4.26
N GLU A 49 11.07 5.77 -3.73
CA GLU A 49 11.86 4.83 -4.50
C GLU A 49 11.02 3.79 -5.24
N VAL A 50 9.72 3.77 -4.99
CA VAL A 50 8.81 2.88 -5.70
C VAL A 50 8.25 3.60 -6.90
N GLU A 51 8.45 3.01 -8.06
CA GLU A 51 7.92 3.55 -9.31
C GLU A 51 6.84 2.62 -9.84
N TRP A 52 5.69 3.16 -10.15
CA TRP A 52 4.61 2.37 -10.74
C TRP A 52 4.82 2.25 -12.24
N LEU A 53 4.68 1.04 -12.74
CA LEU A 53 4.90 0.71 -14.16
C LEU A 53 3.61 0.83 -14.98
N LEU A 54 2.65 1.58 -14.47
CA LEU A 54 1.35 1.80 -15.10
C LEU A 54 1.24 3.27 -15.49
N PRO A 55 0.44 3.60 -16.53
CA PRO A 55 0.24 5.00 -16.90
C PRO A 55 -0.41 5.79 -15.77
N GLU A 56 -0.07 7.06 -15.67
CA GLU A 56 -0.76 7.96 -14.75
C GLU A 56 -2.20 8.20 -15.23
N GLY A 57 -3.03 8.56 -14.29
CA GLY A 57 -4.40 8.97 -14.59
C GLY A 57 -5.41 7.91 -14.25
N ASP A 58 -6.61 8.16 -14.68
CA ASP A 58 -7.72 7.27 -14.42
C ASP A 58 -7.58 5.96 -15.18
N VAL A 59 -8.09 4.90 -14.56
CA VAL A 59 -8.06 3.58 -15.14
C VAL A 59 -9.50 3.18 -15.46
N PRO A 60 -9.82 2.81 -16.70
CA PRO A 60 -11.16 2.36 -17.00
C PRO A 60 -11.37 0.95 -16.44
N PHE A 61 -12.33 0.82 -15.55
CA PHE A 61 -12.70 -0.47 -15.00
C PHE A 61 -14.20 -0.46 -14.68
N ILE A 62 -14.79 -1.64 -14.65
CA ILE A 62 -16.20 -1.79 -14.30
C ILE A 62 -16.27 -1.92 -12.78
N PRO A 63 -16.88 -0.95 -12.07
CA PRO A 63 -16.96 -1.05 -10.62
C PRO A 63 -17.69 -2.30 -10.18
N ASN A 64 -17.17 -2.92 -9.12
CA ASN A 64 -17.80 -4.07 -8.51
C ASN A 64 -18.89 -3.59 -7.58
N ASP A 65 -20.14 -3.91 -7.88
CA ASP A 65 -21.29 -3.44 -7.09
C ASP A 65 -21.71 -4.44 -6.02
N ALA A 66 -20.92 -5.47 -5.79
CA ALA A 66 -21.22 -6.42 -4.72
C ALA A 66 -21.18 -5.71 -3.37
N PRO A 67 -22.04 -6.10 -2.42
CA PRO A 67 -21.96 -5.57 -1.08
C PRO A 67 -20.60 -5.83 -0.43
N GLU A 68 -20.20 -4.94 0.48
CA GLU A 68 -18.95 -5.10 1.19
C GLU A 68 -18.86 -6.49 1.82
N GLY A 69 -17.72 -7.12 1.64
CA GLY A 69 -17.48 -8.47 2.16
C GLY A 69 -17.86 -9.57 1.21
N THR A 70 -18.49 -9.25 0.08
CA THR A 70 -18.88 -10.25 -0.93
C THR A 70 -18.13 -10.08 -2.24
N GLU A 71 -17.24 -9.12 -2.33
CA GLU A 71 -16.38 -8.93 -3.49
C GLU A 71 -15.42 -10.10 -3.67
N HIS A 72 -14.95 -10.30 -4.88
CA HIS A 72 -14.12 -11.46 -5.20
C HIS A 72 -12.79 -11.48 -4.47
N THR A 73 -12.24 -10.32 -4.13
CA THR A 73 -10.98 -10.25 -3.43
C THR A 73 -10.89 -8.99 -2.58
N LEU A 74 -9.97 -8.99 -1.64
CA LEU A 74 -9.67 -7.84 -0.81
C LEU A 74 -8.33 -7.25 -1.24
N LEU A 75 -8.19 -5.95 -1.13
CA LEU A 75 -6.92 -5.29 -1.42
C LEU A 75 -5.80 -5.85 -0.53
N SER A 76 -6.11 -6.11 0.74
CA SER A 76 -5.12 -6.71 1.64
C SER A 76 -4.61 -8.06 1.15
N ALA A 77 -5.48 -8.86 0.57
CA ALA A 77 -5.07 -10.16 0.03
C ALA A 77 -4.32 -10.02 -1.29
N SER A 78 -4.52 -8.92 -1.98
CA SER A 78 -3.92 -8.72 -3.30
C SER A 78 -2.56 -8.05 -3.26
N MET A 79 -2.11 -7.60 -2.09
CA MET A 79 -0.84 -6.89 -2.00
C MET A 79 0.36 -7.75 -2.37
N ASN A 80 0.25 -9.06 -2.25
CA ASN A 80 1.32 -9.95 -2.68
C ASN A 80 1.53 -9.95 -4.20
N LYS A 81 0.60 -9.37 -4.95
CA LYS A 81 0.69 -9.27 -6.40
C LYS A 81 1.17 -7.91 -6.87
N VAL A 82 1.40 -6.98 -5.95
CA VAL A 82 1.78 -5.62 -6.31
C VAL A 82 3.11 -5.57 -7.08
N HIS A 83 3.97 -6.55 -6.86
CA HIS A 83 5.25 -6.63 -7.57
C HIS A 83 5.09 -6.70 -9.09
N ASN A 84 3.92 -7.08 -9.58
CA ASN A 84 3.66 -7.10 -11.03
C ASN A 84 3.54 -5.69 -11.61
N TYR A 85 3.34 -4.70 -10.77
CA TYR A 85 3.00 -3.35 -11.20
C TYR A 85 4.00 -2.27 -10.80
N VAL A 86 4.99 -2.62 -9.98
CA VAL A 86 5.93 -1.63 -9.45
C VAL A 86 7.37 -2.05 -9.68
N LYS A 87 8.24 -1.05 -9.67
CA LYS A 87 9.67 -1.22 -9.70
C LYS A 87 10.23 -0.46 -8.50
N LEU A 88 11.14 -1.08 -7.78
CA LEU A 88 11.80 -0.44 -6.65
C LEU A 88 13.18 0.04 -7.09
N ASN A 89 13.35 1.36 -7.11
CA ASN A 89 14.64 1.97 -7.38
C ASN A 89 15.44 2.03 -6.09
N ARG A 90 16.61 1.44 -6.10
CA ARG A 90 17.45 1.36 -4.91
C ARG A 90 18.78 2.08 -5.10
N ASP A 91 18.79 3.06 -5.98
CA ASP A 91 20.02 3.80 -6.29
C ASP A 91 20.64 4.44 -5.05
N LYS A 92 19.81 4.96 -4.17
CA LYS A 92 20.29 5.59 -2.95
C LYS A 92 21.03 4.64 -2.04
N LEU A 93 20.77 3.34 -2.18
CA LEU A 93 21.38 2.31 -1.37
C LEU A 93 22.47 1.55 -2.12
N ASN A 94 22.77 1.97 -3.34
CA ASN A 94 23.72 1.27 -4.22
C ASN A 94 23.35 -0.19 -4.42
N LEU A 95 22.07 -0.48 -4.46
CA LEU A 95 21.58 -1.83 -4.68
C LEU A 95 20.95 -1.93 -6.05
N GLU A 96 20.96 -3.12 -6.60
CA GLU A 96 20.33 -3.35 -7.89
C GLU A 96 18.83 -3.03 -7.83
N PRO A 97 18.29 -2.40 -8.85
CA PRO A 97 16.86 -2.15 -8.90
C PRO A 97 16.06 -3.46 -8.86
N VAL A 98 15.03 -3.47 -8.08
CA VAL A 98 14.10 -4.60 -8.08
C VAL A 98 13.00 -4.30 -9.07
N VAL A 99 13.08 -4.96 -10.20
CA VAL A 99 12.04 -4.84 -11.22
C VAL A 99 10.96 -5.85 -10.89
N GLY A 100 9.71 -5.46 -11.05
CA GLY A 100 8.59 -6.35 -10.80
C GLY A 100 8.68 -7.61 -11.64
N ASN A 101 7.64 -8.02 -12.29
CA ASN A 101 7.69 -9.22 -13.11
C ASN A 101 8.25 -8.87 -14.51
N PRO A 102 9.48 -9.28 -14.83
CA PRO A 102 10.09 -8.93 -16.11
C PRO A 102 9.43 -9.61 -17.31
N ASP A 103 8.63 -10.64 -17.07
CA ASP A 103 7.96 -11.36 -18.14
C ASP A 103 6.66 -10.71 -18.59
N LEU A 104 6.22 -9.68 -17.89
CA LEU A 104 5.00 -8.98 -18.24
C LEU A 104 5.30 -7.83 -19.19
N ASN A 105 4.65 -7.84 -20.35
CA ASN A 105 4.70 -6.67 -21.21
C ASN A 105 3.69 -5.63 -20.71
N ARG A 106 3.78 -4.43 -21.27
CA ARG A 106 2.96 -3.31 -20.83
C ARG A 106 1.46 -3.60 -20.95
N MET A 107 1.04 -4.10 -22.10
CA MET A 107 -0.39 -4.35 -22.36
C MET A 107 -0.94 -5.38 -21.37
N LYS A 108 -0.22 -6.47 -21.17
CA LYS A 108 -0.66 -7.51 -20.26
C LYS A 108 -0.73 -7.01 -18.83
N ARG A 109 0.24 -6.19 -18.43
CA ARG A 109 0.25 -5.60 -17.09
C ARG A 109 -0.97 -4.70 -16.87
N GLU A 110 -1.28 -3.86 -17.84
CA GLU A 110 -2.45 -2.98 -17.75
C GLU A 110 -3.74 -3.77 -17.68
N MET A 111 -3.88 -4.81 -18.48
CA MET A 111 -5.05 -5.66 -18.43
C MET A 111 -5.21 -6.39 -17.11
N MET A 112 -4.11 -6.89 -16.56
CA MET A 112 -4.13 -7.56 -15.26
C MET A 112 -4.51 -6.59 -14.14
N PHE A 113 -4.05 -5.34 -14.24
CA PHE A 113 -4.40 -4.34 -13.26
C PHE A 113 -5.90 -4.03 -13.30
N ILE A 114 -6.47 -3.88 -14.48
CA ILE A 114 -7.90 -3.67 -14.63
C ILE A 114 -8.69 -4.83 -14.02
N GLN A 115 -8.28 -6.06 -14.31
CA GLN A 115 -8.94 -7.24 -13.73
C GLN A 115 -8.85 -7.25 -12.21
N LEU A 116 -7.72 -6.83 -11.66
CA LEU A 116 -7.58 -6.72 -10.22
C LEU A 116 -8.57 -5.72 -9.65
N LEU A 117 -8.67 -4.54 -10.26
CA LEU A 117 -9.59 -3.51 -9.81
C LEU A 117 -11.03 -3.99 -9.83
N GLU A 118 -11.41 -4.74 -10.87
CA GLU A 118 -12.79 -5.21 -11.00
C GLU A 118 -13.16 -6.28 -9.99
N GLY A 119 -12.18 -6.93 -9.39
CA GLY A 119 -12.42 -7.89 -8.31
C GLY A 119 -12.50 -7.26 -6.92
N LEU A 120 -12.08 -6.00 -6.77
CA LEU A 120 -12.08 -5.31 -5.49
C LEU A 120 -13.37 -4.54 -5.27
N HIS A 121 -13.67 -4.24 -4.00
CA HIS A 121 -14.70 -3.25 -3.69
C HIS A 121 -14.34 -1.95 -4.41
N GLU A 122 -15.34 -1.25 -4.92
CA GLU A 122 -15.10 -0.03 -5.70
C GLU A 122 -14.20 0.97 -4.99
N LYS A 123 -14.42 1.16 -3.69
CA LYS A 123 -13.62 2.12 -2.94
C LYS A 123 -12.18 1.66 -2.75
N GLU A 124 -11.95 0.36 -2.65
CA GLU A 124 -10.58 -0.15 -2.62
C GLU A 124 -9.90 -0.03 -3.99
N ALA A 125 -10.66 -0.24 -5.05
CA ALA A 125 -10.13 -0.05 -6.40
C ALA A 125 -9.70 1.40 -6.62
N LEU A 126 -10.54 2.35 -6.22
CA LEU A 126 -10.20 3.77 -6.32
C LEU A 126 -9.00 4.12 -5.44
N LEU A 127 -8.90 3.52 -4.26
CA LEU A 127 -7.76 3.73 -3.39
C LEU A 127 -6.46 3.25 -4.04
N LEU A 128 -6.50 2.10 -4.70
CA LEU A 128 -5.32 1.58 -5.39
C LEU A 128 -4.92 2.47 -6.56
N ILE A 129 -5.88 3.03 -7.27
CA ILE A 129 -5.61 3.99 -8.32
C ILE A 129 -4.96 5.25 -7.75
N ASP A 130 -5.45 5.73 -6.60
CA ASP A 130 -4.84 6.87 -5.93
C ASP A 130 -3.38 6.58 -5.52
N ALA A 131 -3.12 5.36 -5.05
CA ALA A 131 -1.77 4.94 -4.72
C ALA A 131 -0.87 4.97 -5.95
N LYS A 132 -1.37 4.44 -7.06
CA LYS A 132 -0.65 4.43 -8.32
C LYS A 132 -0.30 5.85 -8.80
N ASN A 133 -1.22 6.78 -8.59
CA ASN A 133 -1.05 8.15 -9.07
C ASN A 133 -0.36 9.07 -8.05
N GLY A 134 0.07 8.54 -6.91
CA GLY A 134 0.70 9.34 -5.89
C GLY A 134 -0.24 10.34 -5.22
N ALA A 135 -1.53 10.04 -5.19
CA ALA A 135 -2.55 10.98 -4.74
C ALA A 135 -3.09 10.69 -3.33
N ILE A 136 -2.52 9.71 -2.63
CA ILE A 136 -3.04 9.32 -1.31
C ILE A 136 -2.96 10.49 -0.32
N ASN A 137 -1.83 11.18 -0.29
CA ASN A 137 -1.64 12.29 0.64
C ASN A 137 -2.50 13.50 0.30
N LYS A 138 -2.95 13.61 -0.93
CA LYS A 138 -3.83 14.69 -1.34
C LYS A 138 -5.27 14.43 -0.93
N LYS A 139 -5.65 13.17 -0.94
CA LYS A 139 -7.02 12.78 -0.65
C LYS A 139 -7.28 12.57 0.83
N TYR A 140 -6.30 12.07 1.56
CA TYR A 140 -6.43 11.76 2.97
C TYR A 140 -5.45 12.59 3.78
N LYS A 141 -5.97 13.45 4.65
CA LYS A 141 -5.14 14.34 5.46
C LYS A 141 -4.27 13.54 6.42
N GLY A 142 -3.00 13.84 6.42
CA GLY A 142 -2.07 13.19 7.32
C GLY A 142 -1.54 11.85 6.84
N LEU A 143 -2.02 11.34 5.74
CA LEU A 143 -1.45 10.14 5.14
C LEU A 143 -0.30 10.54 4.22
N ASN A 144 0.81 10.88 4.82
CA ASN A 144 2.02 11.24 4.10
C ASN A 144 3.18 10.35 4.57
N ALA A 145 4.29 10.45 3.88
CA ALA A 145 5.45 9.61 4.17
C ALA A 145 5.93 9.77 5.61
N THR A 146 5.98 10.99 6.11
CA THR A 146 6.47 11.27 7.47
C THR A 146 5.61 10.57 8.51
N THR A 147 4.30 10.72 8.43
CA THR A 147 3.38 10.14 9.40
C THR A 147 3.41 8.61 9.37
N VAL A 148 3.42 8.05 8.18
CA VAL A 148 3.43 6.59 8.04
C VAL A 148 4.75 6.01 8.54
N CYS A 149 5.87 6.62 8.19
CA CYS A 149 7.16 6.16 8.66
C CYS A 149 7.28 6.25 10.18
N GLU A 150 6.78 7.32 10.77
CA GLU A 150 6.78 7.44 12.22
C GLU A 150 5.89 6.39 12.88
N ALA A 151 4.72 6.16 12.31
CA ALA A 151 3.79 5.16 12.84
C ALA A 151 4.39 3.76 12.85
N PHE A 152 5.09 3.41 11.80
CA PHE A 152 5.62 2.06 11.65
C PHE A 152 7.09 1.92 12.08
N GLY A 153 7.70 2.98 12.58
CA GLY A 153 9.09 2.92 13.02
C GLY A 153 10.07 2.78 11.88
N TRP A 154 9.81 3.44 10.78
CA TRP A 154 10.65 3.42 9.60
C TRP A 154 11.45 4.71 9.44
N ASN A 155 12.58 4.62 8.75
CA ASN A 155 13.32 5.81 8.34
C ASN A 155 12.74 6.39 7.05
N GLU A 156 13.36 7.45 6.53
CA GLU A 156 12.87 8.12 5.33
C GLU A 156 12.86 7.25 4.08
N ASN A 157 13.58 6.14 4.10
CA ASN A 157 13.61 5.18 3.00
C ASN A 157 12.60 4.05 3.19
N PHE A 158 11.70 4.18 4.14
CA PHE A 158 10.68 3.17 4.47
C PHE A 158 11.30 1.85 4.93
N GLU A 159 12.40 1.94 5.66
CA GLU A 159 13.06 0.78 6.24
C GLU A 159 13.03 0.87 7.76
N PRO A 160 12.92 -0.27 8.46
CA PRO A 160 12.86 -0.26 9.92
C PRO A 160 14.06 0.42 10.56
N LEU A 161 13.82 1.35 11.46
CA LEU A 161 14.88 2.03 12.18
C LEU A 161 15.72 1.05 12.99
N ASN A 162 15.07 0.09 13.64
CA ASN A 162 15.74 -0.86 14.50
C ASN A 162 16.67 -1.81 13.76
N ALA A 163 16.39 -2.08 12.50
CA ALA A 163 17.22 -2.96 11.72
C ALA A 163 18.64 -2.41 11.58
N ALA A 164 18.76 -1.10 11.34
CA ALA A 164 20.05 -0.45 11.22
C ALA A 164 20.77 -0.43 12.55
N GLN A 165 20.07 -0.23 13.65
CA GLN A 165 20.65 -0.14 14.98
C GLN A 165 21.18 -1.47 15.46
N LYS A 166 20.62 -2.55 14.99
CA LYS A 166 21.05 -3.88 15.42
C LYS A 166 22.22 -4.41 14.61
N GLY A 167 22.87 -3.55 13.88
CA GLY A 167 24.06 -3.99 13.18
C GLY A 167 23.80 -5.08 12.16
N GLY A 168 22.71 -5.05 11.53
CA GLY A 168 22.37 -6.07 10.59
C GLY A 168 21.82 -7.32 11.20
N GLY A 169 21.75 -7.32 12.48
CA GLY A 169 21.19 -8.44 13.15
C GLY A 169 19.80 -8.65 12.86
N GLY A 170 19.30 -8.44 12.24
CA GLY A 170 18.25 -8.89 12.24
C GLY A 170 17.08 -8.54 11.82
N GLY A 171 16.38 -8.58 12.40
CA GLY A 171 15.17 -8.16 12.12
C GLY A 171 14.88 -8.38 10.73
N ASP A 172 15.10 -9.39 10.31
CA ASP A 172 14.90 -9.61 8.92
C ASP A 172 13.42 -9.58 8.61
N TRP A 173 12.90 -8.39 8.78
CA TRP A 173 11.49 -8.15 8.52
C TRP A 173 11.11 -8.50 7.09
N ARG A 174 12.07 -8.50 6.19
CA ARG A 174 11.81 -8.86 4.80
C ARG A 174 11.63 -10.35 4.63
N GLY A 175 12.25 -11.11 5.49
CA GLY A 175 12.07 -12.54 5.46
C GLY A 175 10.94 -13.01 6.33
N ALA A 176 10.46 -12.12 7.09
CA ALA A 176 9.39 -12.49 8.01
C ALA A 176 8.07 -12.66 7.30
#